data_8ef778e9e1a57e09cc990f602c15e271
#
_entry.id   8ef778e9e1a57e09cc990f602c15e271
#
_cell.length_a   1.000
_cell.length_b   1.000
_cell.length_c   1.000
_cell.angle_alpha   90.00
_cell.angle_beta   90.00
_cell.angle_gamma   90.00
#
_symmetry.space_group_name_H-M   'P 1'
#
loop_
_entity.id
_entity.type
_entity.pdbx_description
1 polymer ?
#
loop_
_entity_poly.entity_id
_entity_poly.type
_entity_poly.pdbx_seq_one_letter_code
_entity_poly.pdbx_strand_id
1 'polypeptide(L)'
;MKTLLKPLFDAVLYRWNKFNLKKQQQQIAGLDWVFIKKLKHDKSSHLKTHRSKIGDFYYTQAQQLFHGLQEVLVEEIYKVNLAPNARIIDCGANIGISVLYFKSICPTAIITAFEPDKHNFELLTKNCIVNNLNQVNLIEAAVWKENTDLKFMAQGGMDSKISIGAEEGVVVKAHSLTGYLHEPVDFLKLDIEGAEFEVLKNIKDYLSNITNLFVEYHGDFTQTNELVEILDMVQKAGFYVYIKEACNVHQTPFLITSKNAQFDVQLNIFCRKTSKD
;
A
#
# COMPACT_ATOMS: atom_id res chain seq x y z
N MET A 1 -42.02 -19.34 13.47
CA MET A 1 -41.95 -18.01 12.83
C MET A 1 -40.83 -17.10 13.37
N LYS A 2 -40.46 -17.15 14.65
CA LYS A 2 -39.36 -16.32 15.23
C LYS A 2 -37.95 -16.69 14.75
N THR A 3 -37.71 -17.95 14.33
CA THR A 3 -36.38 -18.44 13.93
C THR A 3 -35.96 -18.07 12.50
N LEU A 4 -36.92 -17.79 11.61
CA LEU A 4 -36.65 -17.40 10.21
C LEU A 4 -36.32 -15.90 10.03
N LEU A 5 -36.74 -15.05 10.97
CA LEU A 5 -36.53 -13.60 10.89
C LEU A 5 -35.17 -13.15 11.45
N LYS A 6 -34.54 -13.96 12.30
CA LYS A 6 -33.25 -13.63 12.93
C LYS A 6 -32.12 -13.46 11.91
N PRO A 7 -31.89 -14.39 10.93
CA PRO A 7 -30.84 -14.20 9.92
C PRO A 7 -31.04 -12.97 9.05
N LEU A 8 -32.32 -12.65 8.74
CA LEU A 8 -32.64 -11.45 7.94
C LEU A 8 -32.35 -10.17 8.72
N PHE A 9 -32.73 -10.15 10.01
CA PHE A 9 -32.44 -9.02 10.89
C PHE A 9 -30.93 -8.84 11.10
N ASP A 10 -30.20 -9.93 11.33
CA ASP A 10 -28.76 -9.91 11.50
C ASP A 10 -28.05 -9.41 10.21
N ALA A 11 -28.53 -9.80 9.04
CA ALA A 11 -28.02 -9.33 7.75
C ALA A 11 -28.31 -7.82 7.52
N VAL A 12 -29.49 -7.34 7.89
CA VAL A 12 -29.85 -5.90 7.81
C VAL A 12 -28.99 -5.10 8.78
N LEU A 13 -28.87 -5.56 10.04
CA LEU A 13 -28.05 -4.92 11.05
C LEU A 13 -26.57 -4.88 10.65
N TYR A 14 -26.04 -5.96 10.07
CA TYR A 14 -24.68 -6.01 9.53
C TYR A 14 -24.48 -4.98 8.42
N ARG A 15 -25.38 -4.89 7.44
CA ARG A 15 -25.30 -3.91 6.35
C ARG A 15 -25.38 -2.48 6.87
N TRP A 16 -26.27 -2.21 7.81
CA TRP A 16 -26.42 -0.89 8.43
C TRP A 16 -25.18 -0.48 9.20
N ASN A 17 -24.61 -1.39 10.01
CA ASN A 17 -23.35 -1.15 10.73
C ASN A 17 -22.18 -0.90 9.76
N LYS A 18 -22.06 -1.70 8.69
CA LYS A 18 -21.05 -1.51 7.64
C LYS A 18 -21.18 -0.16 6.95
N PHE A 19 -22.41 0.27 6.64
CA PHE A 19 -22.68 1.58 6.04
C PHE A 19 -22.28 2.72 6.98
N ASN A 20 -22.67 2.65 8.25
CA ASN A 20 -22.32 3.68 9.24
C ASN A 20 -20.81 3.74 9.47
N LEU A 21 -20.14 2.60 9.56
CA LEU A 21 -18.69 2.54 9.70
C LEU A 21 -18.00 3.20 8.51
N LYS A 22 -18.39 2.86 7.29
CA LYS A 22 -17.86 3.48 6.06
C LYS A 22 -18.06 5.00 6.06
N LYS A 23 -19.24 5.47 6.47
CA LYS A 23 -19.52 6.90 6.57
C LYS A 23 -18.63 7.60 7.61
N GLN A 24 -18.40 6.94 8.76
CA GLN A 24 -17.50 7.45 9.79
C GLN A 24 -16.07 7.53 9.28
N GLN A 25 -15.57 6.51 8.59
CA GLN A 25 -14.23 6.51 8.00
C GLN A 25 -14.07 7.57 6.91
N GLN A 26 -15.09 7.79 6.08
CA GLN A 26 -15.08 8.90 5.12
C GLN A 26 -14.95 10.27 5.82
N GLN A 27 -15.60 10.47 6.96
CA GLN A 27 -15.45 11.70 7.76
C GLN A 27 -14.03 11.83 8.35
N ILE A 28 -13.41 10.72 8.78
CA ILE A 28 -12.02 10.71 9.25
C ILE A 28 -11.08 11.12 8.10
N ALA A 29 -11.30 10.58 6.92
CA ALA A 29 -10.54 10.90 5.72
C ALA A 29 -10.80 12.31 5.17
N GLY A 30 -11.80 13.03 5.66
CA GLY A 30 -12.23 14.32 5.12
C GLY A 30 -12.86 14.19 3.72
N LEU A 31 -13.40 13.01 3.39
CA LEU A 31 -14.03 12.70 2.12
C LEU A 31 -15.54 12.92 2.20
N ASP A 32 -15.99 14.17 2.15
CA ASP A 32 -17.41 14.46 1.92
C ASP A 32 -17.79 14.30 0.44
N TRP A 33 -19.08 14.24 0.16
CA TRP A 33 -19.58 14.02 -1.20
C TRP A 33 -19.15 15.11 -2.20
N VAL A 34 -19.08 16.36 -1.77
CA VAL A 34 -18.70 17.51 -2.61
C VAL A 34 -17.21 17.39 -2.97
N PHE A 35 -16.38 17.08 -1.98
CA PHE A 35 -14.95 16.92 -2.18
C PHE A 35 -14.62 15.71 -3.05
N ILE A 36 -15.28 14.56 -2.84
CA ILE A 36 -15.16 13.38 -3.70
C ILE A 36 -15.48 13.74 -5.17
N LYS A 37 -16.58 14.46 -5.41
CA LYS A 37 -16.94 14.90 -6.75
C LYS A 37 -15.88 15.82 -7.35
N LYS A 38 -15.35 16.76 -6.55
CA LYS A 38 -14.26 17.65 -6.97
C LYS A 38 -13.00 16.85 -7.35
N LEU A 39 -12.56 15.91 -6.50
CA LEU A 39 -11.38 15.10 -6.77
C LEU A 39 -11.50 14.28 -8.07
N LYS A 40 -12.67 13.69 -8.34
CA LYS A 40 -12.92 12.88 -9.54
C LYS A 40 -12.85 13.68 -10.85
N HIS A 41 -13.05 14.98 -10.81
CA HIS A 41 -13.04 15.86 -11.99
C HIS A 41 -11.79 16.76 -12.06
N ASP A 42 -11.00 16.80 -11.03
CA ASP A 42 -9.78 17.62 -10.97
C ASP A 42 -8.62 16.93 -11.70
N LYS A 43 -8.28 17.47 -12.86
CA LYS A 43 -7.15 17.02 -13.69
C LYS A 43 -5.92 17.93 -13.55
N SER A 44 -5.97 18.93 -12.67
CA SER A 44 -4.87 19.86 -12.49
C SER A 44 -3.73 19.25 -11.66
N SER A 45 -2.50 19.62 -11.98
CA SER A 45 -1.28 19.12 -11.31
C SER A 45 -0.61 20.15 -10.40
N HIS A 46 -1.27 21.28 -10.10
CA HIS A 46 -0.71 22.24 -9.15
C HIS A 46 -0.81 21.73 -7.71
N LEU A 47 0.06 22.23 -6.84
CA LEU A 47 0.08 21.88 -5.43
C LEU A 47 -1.20 22.31 -4.72
N LYS A 48 -1.82 21.37 -4.03
CA LYS A 48 -3.05 21.53 -3.26
C LYS A 48 -2.89 20.97 -1.86
N THR A 49 -3.83 21.31 -0.99
CA THR A 49 -3.90 20.77 0.38
C THR A 49 -5.23 20.09 0.61
N HIS A 50 -5.19 19.05 1.43
CA HIS A 50 -6.36 18.35 1.95
C HIS A 50 -6.21 18.16 3.45
N ARG A 51 -7.28 18.35 4.20
CA ARG A 51 -7.33 18.14 5.64
C ARG A 51 -8.15 16.91 5.98
N SER A 52 -7.56 16.03 6.77
CA SER A 52 -8.22 14.87 7.37
C SER A 52 -8.10 14.92 8.91
N LYS A 53 -8.73 13.96 9.59
CA LYS A 53 -8.57 13.86 11.06
C LYS A 53 -7.20 13.29 11.48
N ILE A 54 -6.47 12.65 10.58
CA ILE A 54 -5.13 12.12 10.88
C ILE A 54 -4.01 13.08 10.49
N GLY A 55 -4.31 14.18 9.82
CA GLY A 55 -3.35 15.19 9.42
C GLY A 55 -3.69 15.89 8.11
N ASP A 56 -2.82 16.81 7.73
CA ASP A 56 -2.92 17.60 6.51
C ASP A 56 -2.04 16.97 5.42
N PHE A 57 -2.54 16.92 4.19
CA PHE A 57 -1.85 16.38 3.02
C PHE A 57 -1.63 17.44 1.95
N TYR A 58 -0.40 17.56 1.48
CA TYR A 58 -0.08 18.20 0.22
C TYR A 58 -0.13 17.15 -0.89
N TYR A 59 -0.72 17.52 -2.01
CA TYR A 59 -0.85 16.65 -3.18
C TYR A 59 -0.91 17.45 -4.46
N THR A 60 -0.59 16.81 -5.58
CA THR A 60 -0.72 17.39 -6.91
C THR A 60 -1.76 16.65 -7.73
N GLN A 61 -1.87 15.34 -7.58
CA GLN A 61 -2.79 14.49 -8.33
C GLN A 61 -4.00 14.10 -7.47
N ALA A 62 -5.17 14.59 -7.89
CA ALA A 62 -6.41 14.38 -7.14
C ALA A 62 -6.85 12.91 -7.06
N GLN A 63 -6.63 12.14 -8.13
CA GLN A 63 -6.97 10.71 -8.16
C GLN A 63 -6.08 9.91 -7.21
N GLN A 64 -4.76 10.17 -7.21
CA GLN A 64 -3.81 9.52 -6.30
C GLN A 64 -4.20 9.75 -4.83
N LEU A 65 -4.52 11.00 -4.47
CA LEU A 65 -5.01 11.30 -3.12
C LEU A 65 -6.31 10.56 -2.82
N PHE A 66 -7.27 10.56 -3.76
CA PHE A 66 -8.58 9.91 -3.55
C PHE A 66 -8.43 8.41 -3.30
N HIS A 67 -7.67 7.71 -4.15
CA HIS A 67 -7.44 6.27 -4.01
C HIS A 67 -6.72 5.95 -2.71
N GLY A 68 -5.63 6.63 -2.39
CA GLY A 68 -4.89 6.39 -1.15
C GLY A 68 -5.74 6.66 0.12
N LEU A 69 -6.55 7.75 0.14
CA LEU A 69 -7.46 8.00 1.27
C LEU A 69 -8.57 6.95 1.35
N GLN A 70 -9.10 6.49 0.21
CA GLN A 70 -10.14 5.46 0.17
C GLN A 70 -9.62 4.14 0.72
N GLU A 71 -8.45 3.68 0.28
CA GLU A 71 -7.86 2.41 0.70
C GLU A 71 -7.36 2.46 2.13
N VAL A 72 -6.54 3.46 2.44
CA VAL A 72 -5.83 3.51 3.73
C VAL A 72 -6.74 3.96 4.86
N LEU A 73 -7.61 4.98 4.66
CA LEU A 73 -8.43 5.53 5.74
C LEU A 73 -9.87 5.04 5.74
N VAL A 74 -10.47 4.78 4.58
CA VAL A 74 -11.87 4.34 4.53
C VAL A 74 -11.98 2.82 4.60
N GLU A 75 -11.13 2.10 3.88
CA GLU A 75 -11.11 0.63 3.90
C GLU A 75 -10.18 0.08 4.98
N GLU A 76 -9.32 0.92 5.54
CA GLU A 76 -8.34 0.58 6.61
C GLU A 76 -7.53 -0.68 6.27
N ILE A 77 -7.02 -0.77 5.01
CA ILE A 77 -6.32 -1.99 4.55
C ILE A 77 -5.06 -2.31 5.35
N TYR A 78 -4.46 -1.31 6.02
CA TYR A 78 -3.29 -1.51 6.89
C TYR A 78 -3.66 -1.59 8.38
N LYS A 79 -4.95 -1.80 8.71
CA LYS A 79 -5.39 -1.86 10.10
C LYS A 79 -4.76 -3.04 10.84
N VAL A 80 -3.95 -2.73 11.83
CA VAL A 80 -3.21 -3.69 12.63
C VAL A 80 -3.05 -3.17 14.06
N ASN A 81 -2.95 -4.07 15.03
CA ASN A 81 -2.58 -3.72 16.39
C ASN A 81 -1.06 -3.64 16.50
N LEU A 82 -0.53 -2.48 16.83
CA LEU A 82 0.90 -2.23 16.97
C LEU A 82 1.25 -1.93 18.43
N ALA A 83 2.33 -2.52 18.90
CA ALA A 83 2.90 -2.15 20.19
C ALA A 83 3.57 -0.75 20.11
N PRO A 84 3.74 -0.05 21.24
CA PRO A 84 4.56 1.17 21.26
C PRO A 84 5.96 0.91 20.68
N ASN A 85 6.49 1.88 19.91
CA ASN A 85 7.76 1.81 19.21
C ASN A 85 7.85 0.71 18.14
N ALA A 86 6.71 0.26 17.60
CA ALA A 86 6.67 -0.71 16.51
C ALA A 86 7.55 -0.26 15.33
N ARG A 87 8.35 -1.18 14.80
CA ARG A 87 9.16 -0.95 13.59
C ARG A 87 8.35 -1.25 12.34
N ILE A 88 8.26 -0.25 11.48
CA ILE A 88 7.50 -0.33 10.23
C ILE A 88 8.44 -0.02 9.06
N ILE A 89 8.35 -0.82 8.02
CA ILE A 89 9.00 -0.55 6.73
C ILE A 89 7.89 -0.38 5.69
N ASP A 90 7.86 0.78 5.05
CA ASP A 90 6.88 1.15 4.03
C ASP A 90 7.58 1.33 2.68
N CYS A 91 7.44 0.34 1.82
CA CYS A 91 8.02 0.34 0.48
C CYS A 91 6.96 0.78 -0.53
N GLY A 92 7.22 1.89 -1.21
CA GLY A 92 6.25 2.61 -2.04
C GLY A 92 5.36 3.54 -1.20
N ALA A 93 5.99 4.42 -0.40
CA ALA A 93 5.27 5.31 0.51
C ALA A 93 4.49 6.42 -0.21
N ASN A 94 4.74 6.63 -1.49
CA ASN A 94 4.08 7.60 -2.33
C ASN A 94 4.07 9.00 -1.65
N ILE A 95 2.96 9.70 -1.56
CA ILE A 95 2.86 11.00 -0.87
C ILE A 95 2.73 10.86 0.67
N GLY A 96 2.81 9.65 1.25
CA GLY A 96 2.89 9.40 2.69
C GLY A 96 1.56 9.19 3.40
N ILE A 97 0.49 8.79 2.73
CA ILE A 97 -0.81 8.52 3.37
C ILE A 97 -0.68 7.36 4.37
N SER A 98 0.02 6.28 3.98
CA SER A 98 0.34 5.14 4.83
C SER A 98 1.17 5.55 6.06
N VAL A 99 2.19 6.40 5.87
CA VAL A 99 3.04 6.91 6.96
C VAL A 99 2.22 7.67 7.99
N LEU A 100 1.36 8.60 7.55
CA LEU A 100 0.46 9.34 8.45
C LEU A 100 -0.53 8.39 9.14
N TYR A 101 -1.06 7.41 8.43
CA TYR A 101 -1.96 6.42 9.02
C TYR A 101 -1.28 5.63 10.15
N PHE A 102 -0.10 5.07 9.89
CA PHE A 102 0.64 4.34 10.91
C PHE A 102 0.97 5.21 12.13
N LYS A 103 1.34 6.47 11.91
CA LYS A 103 1.55 7.43 13.00
C LYS A 103 0.28 7.77 13.76
N SER A 104 -0.88 7.77 13.09
CA SER A 104 -2.16 8.02 13.75
C SER A 104 -2.60 6.88 14.69
N ILE A 105 -2.27 5.63 14.34
CA ILE A 105 -2.60 4.45 15.17
C ILE A 105 -1.49 4.07 16.16
N CYS A 106 -0.23 4.43 15.87
CA CYS A 106 0.92 4.22 16.75
C CYS A 106 1.87 5.44 16.67
N PRO A 107 1.64 6.51 17.45
CA PRO A 107 2.44 7.75 17.38
C PRO A 107 3.93 7.54 17.62
N THR A 108 4.31 6.52 18.40
CA THR A 108 5.71 6.18 18.72
C THR A 108 6.36 5.22 17.72
N ALA A 109 5.65 4.81 16.65
CA ALA A 109 6.20 3.91 15.64
C ALA A 109 7.49 4.48 15.02
N ILE A 110 8.46 3.61 14.75
CA ILE A 110 9.70 3.91 14.03
C ILE A 110 9.50 3.46 12.60
N ILE A 111 9.40 4.41 11.67
CA ILE A 111 9.04 4.13 10.28
C ILE A 111 10.25 4.38 9.38
N THR A 112 10.58 3.42 8.51
CA THR A 112 11.46 3.62 7.36
C THR A 112 10.62 3.54 6.09
N ALA A 113 10.57 4.64 5.34
CA ALA A 113 9.71 4.78 4.17
C ALA A 113 10.54 5.02 2.90
N PHE A 114 10.30 4.21 1.87
CA PHE A 114 10.97 4.28 0.58
C PHE A 114 10.01 4.83 -0.48
N GLU A 115 10.48 5.78 -1.28
CA GLU A 115 9.77 6.32 -2.43
C GLU A 115 10.78 6.71 -3.51
N PRO A 116 10.75 6.08 -4.70
CA PRO A 116 11.72 6.36 -5.76
C PRO A 116 11.37 7.59 -6.62
N ASP A 117 10.09 7.93 -6.75
CA ASP A 117 9.68 9.09 -7.53
C ASP A 117 10.01 10.38 -6.77
N LYS A 118 10.88 11.20 -7.34
CA LYS A 118 11.35 12.42 -6.70
C LYS A 118 10.21 13.37 -6.32
N HIS A 119 9.20 13.50 -7.18
CA HIS A 119 8.08 14.41 -6.93
C HIS A 119 7.22 13.90 -5.77
N ASN A 120 6.91 12.59 -5.73
CA ASN A 120 6.19 11.97 -4.61
C ASN A 120 7.01 12.04 -3.33
N PHE A 121 8.33 11.82 -3.40
CA PHE A 121 9.23 11.93 -2.25
C PHE A 121 9.27 13.35 -1.66
N GLU A 122 9.27 14.38 -2.48
CA GLU A 122 9.17 15.78 -2.04
C GLU A 122 7.82 16.04 -1.33
N LEU A 123 6.72 15.49 -1.86
CA LEU A 123 5.39 15.57 -1.21
C LEU A 123 5.34 14.78 0.10
N LEU A 124 5.88 13.55 0.12
CA LEU A 124 6.03 12.72 1.32
C LEU A 124 6.77 13.47 2.43
N THR A 125 7.92 14.04 2.08
CA THR A 125 8.75 14.83 3.02
C THR A 125 7.96 16.03 3.56
N LYS A 126 7.28 16.76 2.68
CA LYS A 126 6.45 17.90 3.08
C LYS A 126 5.28 17.48 3.98
N ASN A 127 4.65 16.35 3.71
CA ASN A 127 3.56 15.80 4.51
C ASN A 127 4.04 15.35 5.89
N CYS A 128 5.23 14.78 6.00
CA CYS A 128 5.83 14.46 7.30
C CYS A 128 6.14 15.72 8.11
N ILE A 129 6.69 16.77 7.48
CA ILE A 129 7.05 18.03 8.14
C ILE A 129 5.81 18.75 8.65
N VAL A 130 4.77 18.96 7.83
CA VAL A 130 3.57 19.72 8.22
C VAL A 130 2.80 19.06 9.36
N ASN A 131 2.89 17.73 9.48
CA ASN A 131 2.26 16.97 10.54
C ASN A 131 3.20 16.72 11.75
N ASN A 132 4.39 17.32 11.77
CA ASN A 132 5.39 17.18 12.85
C ASN A 132 5.70 15.71 13.17
N LEU A 133 5.82 14.84 12.17
CA LEU A 133 6.07 13.42 12.40
C LEU A 133 7.53 13.20 12.82
N ASN A 134 7.71 12.55 13.95
CA ASN A 134 9.01 12.14 14.47
C ASN A 134 9.28 10.67 14.21
N GLN A 135 10.55 10.24 14.26
CA GLN A 135 10.96 8.84 14.07
C GLN A 135 10.50 8.28 12.70
N VAL A 136 10.59 9.10 11.66
CA VAL A 136 10.35 8.71 10.27
C VAL A 136 11.63 8.92 9.49
N ASN A 137 12.22 7.84 8.99
CA ASN A 137 13.37 7.84 8.11
C ASN A 137 12.89 7.75 6.67
N LEU A 138 13.07 8.80 5.88
CA LEU A 138 12.67 8.87 4.48
C LEU A 138 13.85 8.57 3.57
N ILE A 139 13.65 7.69 2.61
CA ILE A 139 14.69 7.22 1.67
C ILE A 139 14.18 7.41 0.24
N GLU A 140 14.83 8.33 -0.51
CA GLU A 140 14.56 8.55 -1.95
C GLU A 140 15.23 7.43 -2.75
N ALA A 141 14.59 6.27 -2.77
CA ALA A 141 15.09 5.10 -3.47
C ALA A 141 13.96 4.11 -3.77
N ALA A 142 14.13 3.33 -4.82
CA ALA A 142 13.35 2.12 -5.05
C ALA A 142 13.79 1.01 -4.09
N VAL A 143 12.89 0.06 -3.84
CA VAL A 143 13.24 -1.21 -3.20
C VAL A 143 13.46 -2.25 -4.28
N TRP A 144 14.60 -2.95 -4.20
CA TRP A 144 15.00 -3.97 -5.17
C TRP A 144 15.75 -5.11 -4.50
N LYS A 145 16.11 -6.14 -5.25
CA LYS A 145 16.88 -7.30 -4.76
C LYS A 145 18.34 -7.01 -4.39
N GLU A 146 18.88 -5.88 -4.83
CA GLU A 146 20.27 -5.47 -4.58
C GLU A 146 20.41 -3.94 -4.55
N ASN A 147 21.48 -3.47 -3.92
CA ASN A 147 21.81 -2.05 -3.94
C ASN A 147 22.46 -1.71 -5.29
N THR A 148 21.76 -0.91 -6.09
CA THR A 148 22.18 -0.56 -7.45
C THR A 148 21.50 0.73 -7.92
N ASP A 149 21.84 1.18 -9.10
CA ASP A 149 21.11 2.22 -9.81
C ASP A 149 20.16 1.56 -10.83
N LEU A 150 18.89 1.90 -10.80
CA LEU A 150 17.86 1.39 -11.69
C LEU A 150 17.33 2.50 -12.61
N LYS A 151 16.95 2.14 -13.81
CA LYS A 151 16.15 3.01 -14.66
C LYS A 151 14.67 2.87 -14.27
N PHE A 152 14.07 3.99 -13.94
CA PHE A 152 12.72 4.12 -13.49
C PHE A 152 11.93 4.97 -14.48
N MET A 153 10.83 4.43 -14.96
CA MET A 153 9.92 5.20 -15.82
C MET A 153 8.89 5.90 -14.91
N ALA A 154 9.18 7.16 -14.58
CA ALA A 154 8.23 8.03 -13.90
C ALA A 154 7.13 8.43 -14.87
N GLN A 155 5.97 7.84 -14.80
CA GLN A 155 4.80 8.25 -15.60
C GLN A 155 3.93 9.29 -14.88
N GLY A 156 4.44 9.85 -13.76
CA GLY A 156 3.76 10.93 -13.04
C GLY A 156 2.41 10.54 -12.45
N GLY A 157 2.28 9.33 -11.91
CA GLY A 157 1.06 8.80 -11.32
C GLY A 157 1.30 7.53 -10.52
N MET A 158 0.23 6.78 -10.26
CA MET A 158 0.29 5.46 -9.59
C MET A 158 0.94 4.37 -10.46
N ASP A 159 1.23 4.64 -11.73
CA ASP A 159 1.69 3.65 -12.72
C ASP A 159 3.22 3.70 -12.96
N SER A 160 4.01 4.14 -12.00
CA SER A 160 5.47 4.22 -12.12
C SER A 160 6.11 2.83 -12.01
N LYS A 161 6.80 2.35 -13.03
CA LYS A 161 7.37 0.99 -13.11
C LYS A 161 8.89 0.99 -13.12
N ILE A 162 9.50 0.03 -12.41
CA ILE A 162 10.90 -0.34 -12.62
C ILE A 162 11.01 -1.06 -13.98
N SER A 163 11.70 -0.42 -14.93
CA SER A 163 11.98 -1.02 -16.24
C SER A 163 13.45 -1.39 -16.33
N ILE A 164 13.74 -2.69 -16.11
CA ILE A 164 15.10 -3.20 -16.25
C ILE A 164 15.45 -3.25 -17.74
N GLY A 165 16.51 -2.52 -18.13
CA GLY A 165 17.00 -2.51 -19.54
C GLY A 165 16.27 -1.54 -20.47
N ALA A 166 15.37 -0.67 -19.99
CA ALA A 166 14.78 0.38 -20.82
C ALA A 166 15.84 1.36 -21.31
N GLU A 167 15.75 1.79 -22.58
CA GLU A 167 16.65 2.82 -23.14
C GLU A 167 16.35 4.21 -22.55
N GLU A 168 15.10 4.48 -22.19
CA GLU A 168 14.60 5.74 -21.60
C GLU A 168 14.20 5.55 -20.13
N GLY A 169 14.35 6.59 -19.32
CA GLY A 169 13.94 6.61 -17.90
C GLY A 169 14.88 7.44 -17.03
N VAL A 170 14.41 7.78 -15.83
CA VAL A 170 15.22 8.47 -14.82
C VAL A 170 16.00 7.42 -14.01
N VAL A 171 17.27 7.68 -13.76
CA VAL A 171 18.09 6.81 -12.88
C VAL A 171 17.72 7.10 -11.44
N VAL A 172 17.29 6.08 -10.71
CA VAL A 172 17.00 6.12 -9.27
C VAL A 172 17.89 5.14 -8.51
N LYS A 173 18.21 5.48 -7.27
CA LYS A 173 18.86 4.54 -6.34
C LYS A 173 17.90 3.42 -6.01
N ALA A 174 18.43 2.21 -5.85
CA ALA A 174 17.69 1.05 -5.38
C ALA A 174 18.40 0.41 -4.19
N HIS A 175 17.60 0.01 -3.19
CA HIS A 175 18.10 -0.61 -1.98
C HIS A 175 17.52 -2.01 -1.79
N SER A 176 18.39 -2.95 -1.38
CA SER A 176 17.91 -4.22 -0.84
C SER A 176 17.43 -4.04 0.59
N LEU A 177 16.31 -4.72 0.91
CA LEU A 177 15.76 -4.71 2.26
C LEU A 177 16.56 -5.56 3.25
N THR A 178 17.47 -6.43 2.80
CA THR A 178 18.21 -7.36 3.69
C THR A 178 18.87 -6.64 4.85
N GLY A 179 19.49 -5.47 4.62
CA GLY A 179 20.11 -4.65 5.67
C GLY A 179 19.15 -4.08 6.71
N TYR A 180 17.86 -4.01 6.40
CA TYR A 180 16.82 -3.48 7.29
C TYR A 180 16.08 -4.57 8.07
N LEU A 181 16.28 -5.85 7.73
CA LEU A 181 15.54 -7.00 8.27
C LEU A 181 16.34 -7.86 9.25
N HIS A 182 17.53 -7.41 9.69
CA HIS A 182 18.29 -8.11 10.75
C HIS A 182 17.59 -8.02 12.11
N GLU A 183 16.86 -6.94 12.35
CA GLU A 183 16.07 -6.74 13.56
C GLU A 183 14.59 -7.04 13.29
N PRO A 184 13.79 -7.42 14.31
CA PRO A 184 12.35 -7.65 14.14
C PRO A 184 11.62 -6.46 13.54
N VAL A 185 10.68 -6.73 12.62
CA VAL A 185 9.81 -5.76 11.95
C VAL A 185 8.36 -6.12 12.25
N ASP A 186 7.62 -5.18 12.84
CA ASP A 186 6.23 -5.38 13.22
C ASP A 186 5.30 -5.34 12.01
N PHE A 187 5.64 -4.48 11.02
CA PHE A 187 4.88 -4.37 9.78
C PHE A 187 5.81 -4.04 8.59
N LEU A 188 5.75 -4.86 7.55
CA LEU A 188 6.36 -4.58 6.25
C LEU A 188 5.25 -4.40 5.20
N LYS A 189 5.21 -3.23 4.54
CA LYS A 189 4.41 -2.97 3.33
C LYS A 189 5.32 -3.10 2.11
N LEU A 190 4.89 -3.93 1.16
CA LEU A 190 5.47 -4.03 -0.19
C LEU A 190 4.39 -3.68 -1.21
N ASP A 191 4.52 -2.52 -1.82
CA ASP A 191 3.65 -2.01 -2.88
C ASP A 191 4.57 -1.18 -3.78
N ILE A 192 5.24 -1.86 -4.70
CA ILE A 192 6.42 -1.38 -5.45
C ILE A 192 6.30 -1.64 -6.96
N GLU A 193 5.05 -1.73 -7.43
CA GLU A 193 4.68 -1.66 -8.83
C GLU A 193 5.40 -2.70 -9.71
N GLY A 194 5.31 -3.98 -9.28
CA GLY A 194 5.75 -5.16 -10.03
C GLY A 194 7.14 -5.68 -9.69
N ALA A 195 7.76 -5.19 -8.62
CA ALA A 195 9.03 -5.71 -8.11
C ALA A 195 8.87 -6.66 -6.90
N GLU A 196 7.62 -6.90 -6.46
CA GLU A 196 7.29 -7.61 -5.21
C GLU A 196 7.90 -9.03 -5.18
N PHE A 197 7.79 -9.75 -6.29
CA PHE A 197 8.32 -11.12 -6.38
C PHE A 197 9.84 -11.18 -6.20
N GLU A 198 10.59 -10.35 -6.93
CA GLU A 198 12.05 -10.31 -6.86
C GLU A 198 12.54 -9.88 -5.47
N VAL A 199 11.85 -8.92 -4.85
CA VAL A 199 12.17 -8.46 -3.50
C VAL A 199 11.88 -9.55 -2.47
N LEU A 200 10.71 -10.19 -2.51
CA LEU A 200 10.35 -11.28 -1.59
C LEU A 200 11.32 -12.45 -1.69
N LYS A 201 11.73 -12.80 -2.90
CA LYS A 201 12.72 -13.85 -3.15
C LYS A 201 14.09 -13.49 -2.55
N ASN A 202 14.49 -12.23 -2.63
CA ASN A 202 15.75 -11.75 -2.03
C ASN A 202 15.71 -11.79 -0.50
N ILE A 203 14.57 -11.47 0.12
CA ILE A 203 14.41 -11.40 1.59
C ILE A 203 13.83 -12.67 2.21
N LYS A 204 13.68 -13.78 1.46
CA LYS A 204 12.99 -15.00 1.92
C LYS A 204 13.51 -15.53 3.27
N ASP A 205 14.82 -15.46 3.48
CA ASP A 205 15.48 -15.96 4.71
C ASP A 205 15.26 -15.02 5.92
N TYR A 206 14.77 -13.80 5.67
CA TYR A 206 14.46 -12.79 6.69
C TYR A 206 12.96 -12.69 7.00
N LEU A 207 12.09 -13.40 6.28
CA LEU A 207 10.64 -13.36 6.51
C LEU A 207 10.25 -13.79 7.92
N SER A 208 11.10 -14.60 8.58
CA SER A 208 10.91 -14.98 9.99
C SER A 208 10.93 -13.79 10.95
N ASN A 209 11.63 -12.70 10.61
CA ASN A 209 11.75 -11.50 11.43
C ASN A 209 10.57 -10.51 11.25
N ILE A 210 9.63 -10.80 10.36
CA ILE A 210 8.47 -9.95 10.07
C ILE A 210 7.24 -10.54 10.73
N THR A 211 6.50 -9.71 11.48
CA THR A 211 5.25 -10.12 12.14
C THR A 211 4.04 -10.00 11.21
N ASN A 212 3.88 -8.86 10.55
CA ASN A 212 2.82 -8.59 9.58
C ASN A 212 3.45 -8.13 8.26
N LEU A 213 3.05 -8.78 7.18
CA LEU A 213 3.50 -8.45 5.82
C LEU A 213 2.27 -8.16 4.95
N PHE A 214 2.26 -6.99 4.34
CA PHE A 214 1.32 -6.64 3.29
C PHE A 214 2.06 -6.58 1.95
N VAL A 215 1.51 -7.25 0.94
CA VAL A 215 2.03 -7.22 -0.42
C VAL A 215 0.89 -6.82 -1.35
N GLU A 216 1.06 -5.72 -2.08
CA GLU A 216 0.24 -5.45 -3.25
C GLU A 216 0.93 -6.06 -4.45
N TYR A 217 0.48 -7.25 -4.84
CA TYR A 217 1.08 -7.99 -5.94
C TYR A 217 0.55 -7.50 -7.28
N HIS A 218 1.48 -7.09 -8.14
CA HIS A 218 1.24 -6.65 -9.50
C HIS A 218 1.80 -7.68 -10.48
N GLY A 219 0.93 -8.45 -11.10
CA GLY A 219 1.30 -9.60 -11.92
C GLY A 219 0.74 -9.61 -13.34
N ASP A 220 1.20 -10.60 -14.09
CA ASP A 220 0.78 -10.89 -15.45
C ASP A 220 0.20 -12.31 -15.52
N PHE A 221 -0.81 -12.55 -16.34
CA PHE A 221 -1.40 -13.89 -16.55
C PHE A 221 -0.37 -14.95 -16.97
N THR A 222 0.67 -14.54 -17.66
CA THR A 222 1.72 -15.45 -18.14
C THR A 222 2.71 -15.82 -17.05
N GLN A 223 2.70 -15.09 -15.91
CA GLN A 223 3.63 -15.25 -14.79
C GLN A 223 2.96 -15.81 -13.53
N THR A 224 1.93 -16.63 -13.68
CA THR A 224 1.19 -17.24 -12.54
C THR A 224 2.10 -17.96 -11.54
N ASN A 225 3.24 -18.51 -11.99
CA ASN A 225 4.24 -19.14 -11.12
C ASN A 225 4.81 -18.19 -10.08
N GLU A 226 4.93 -16.90 -10.35
CA GLU A 226 5.41 -15.91 -9.36
C GLU A 226 4.48 -15.82 -8.14
N LEU A 227 3.17 -15.72 -8.37
CA LEU A 227 2.18 -15.73 -7.30
C LEU A 227 2.23 -17.01 -6.46
N VAL A 228 2.38 -18.16 -7.12
CA VAL A 228 2.50 -19.47 -6.44
C VAL A 228 3.74 -19.50 -5.57
N GLU A 229 4.90 -19.03 -6.08
CA GLU A 229 6.15 -18.97 -5.31
C GLU A 229 6.05 -17.98 -4.14
N ILE A 230 5.41 -16.81 -4.31
CA ILE A 230 5.15 -15.86 -3.21
C ILE A 230 4.38 -16.56 -2.09
N LEU A 231 3.27 -17.23 -2.42
CA LEU A 231 2.43 -17.92 -1.44
C LEU A 231 3.17 -19.05 -0.72
N ASP A 232 4.00 -19.81 -1.45
CA ASP A 232 4.85 -20.86 -0.87
C ASP A 232 5.90 -20.27 0.10
N MET A 233 6.58 -19.18 -0.29
CA MET A 233 7.57 -18.52 0.57
C MET A 233 6.96 -18.01 1.88
N VAL A 234 5.82 -17.30 1.81
CA VAL A 234 5.19 -16.74 3.00
C VAL A 234 4.59 -17.84 3.90
N GLN A 235 4.03 -18.91 3.32
CA GLN A 235 3.56 -20.06 4.07
C GLN A 235 4.70 -20.77 4.82
N LYS A 236 5.83 -21.04 4.14
CA LYS A 236 7.02 -21.65 4.76
C LYS A 236 7.62 -20.78 5.86
N ALA A 237 7.49 -19.47 5.76
CA ALA A 237 7.90 -18.53 6.82
C ALA A 237 6.90 -18.48 8.01
N GLY A 238 5.81 -19.26 7.97
CA GLY A 238 4.83 -19.38 9.05
C GLY A 238 3.73 -18.34 9.05
N PHE A 239 3.45 -17.70 7.90
CA PHE A 239 2.35 -16.75 7.79
C PHE A 239 1.02 -17.46 7.47
N TYR A 240 -0.07 -16.93 8.05
CA TYR A 240 -1.43 -17.12 7.57
C TYR A 240 -1.73 -16.06 6.53
N VAL A 241 -2.33 -16.45 5.43
CA VAL A 241 -2.54 -15.59 4.27
C VAL A 241 -4.02 -15.35 4.03
N TYR A 242 -4.38 -14.09 3.80
CA TYR A 242 -5.67 -13.67 3.27
C TYR A 242 -5.45 -12.85 2.00
N ILE A 243 -6.21 -13.12 0.94
CA ILE A 243 -6.07 -12.43 -0.35
C ILE A 243 -7.35 -11.69 -0.67
N LYS A 244 -7.22 -10.46 -1.13
CA LYS A 244 -8.31 -9.61 -1.62
C LYS A 244 -7.88 -9.05 -2.97
N GLU A 245 -8.81 -8.93 -3.92
CA GLU A 245 -8.58 -8.18 -5.16
C GLU A 245 -8.30 -6.71 -4.82
N ALA A 246 -7.21 -6.15 -5.36
CA ALA A 246 -6.86 -4.75 -5.21
C ALA A 246 -7.61 -3.92 -6.27
N CYS A 247 -7.56 -4.36 -7.52
CA CYS A 247 -8.24 -3.71 -8.63
C CYS A 247 -8.88 -4.77 -9.56
N ASN A 248 -10.13 -4.51 -9.99
CA ASN A 248 -10.76 -5.31 -11.05
C ASN A 248 -10.26 -4.84 -12.42
N VAL A 249 -9.15 -5.41 -12.86
CA VAL A 249 -8.49 -5.03 -14.13
C VAL A 249 -9.31 -5.51 -15.34
N HIS A 250 -9.87 -6.71 -15.26
CA HIS A 250 -10.62 -7.34 -16.34
C HIS A 250 -12.01 -7.76 -15.89
N GLN A 251 -13.08 -7.08 -16.37
CA GLN A 251 -14.46 -7.46 -16.05
C GLN A 251 -14.87 -8.83 -16.59
N THR A 252 -14.29 -9.23 -17.71
CA THR A 252 -14.58 -10.50 -18.40
C THR A 252 -13.27 -11.24 -18.72
N PRO A 253 -12.62 -11.87 -17.72
CA PRO A 253 -11.27 -12.43 -17.87
C PRO A 253 -11.12 -13.50 -18.95
N PHE A 254 -12.19 -14.22 -19.29
CA PHE A 254 -12.16 -15.22 -20.37
C PHE A 254 -12.26 -14.62 -21.79
N LEU A 255 -12.56 -13.31 -21.89
CA LEU A 255 -12.75 -12.61 -23.16
C LEU A 255 -11.69 -11.54 -23.41
N ILE A 256 -10.52 -11.67 -22.80
CA ILE A 256 -9.43 -10.72 -22.97
C ILE A 256 -8.86 -10.86 -24.38
N THR A 257 -8.98 -9.80 -25.18
CA THR A 257 -8.52 -9.73 -26.56
C THR A 257 -7.25 -8.90 -26.75
N SER A 258 -6.91 -8.06 -25.77
CA SER A 258 -5.73 -7.20 -25.82
C SER A 258 -5.23 -6.87 -24.42
N LYS A 259 -3.92 -6.65 -24.27
CA LYS A 259 -3.29 -6.18 -23.05
C LYS A 259 -3.44 -4.66 -22.99
N ASN A 260 -4.50 -4.18 -22.33
CA ASN A 260 -4.79 -2.73 -22.19
C ASN A 260 -4.33 -2.18 -20.84
N ALA A 261 -3.95 -3.04 -19.90
CA ALA A 261 -3.48 -2.66 -18.57
C ALA A 261 -1.99 -2.97 -18.44
N GLN A 262 -1.31 -2.25 -17.55
CA GLN A 262 0.09 -2.47 -17.23
C GLN A 262 0.30 -3.82 -16.54
N PHE A 263 -0.63 -4.18 -15.63
CA PHE A 263 -0.70 -5.45 -14.93
C PHE A 263 -2.05 -6.11 -15.18
N ASP A 264 -2.07 -7.41 -15.34
CA ASP A 264 -3.31 -8.18 -15.55
C ASP A 264 -3.93 -8.62 -14.23
N VAL A 265 -3.13 -8.71 -13.17
CA VAL A 265 -3.54 -9.19 -11.85
C VAL A 265 -3.03 -8.20 -10.80
N GLN A 266 -3.95 -7.71 -9.95
CA GLN A 266 -3.60 -6.86 -8.82
C GLN A 266 -4.26 -7.41 -7.56
N LEU A 267 -3.45 -7.87 -6.59
CA LEU A 267 -3.91 -8.56 -5.39
C LEU A 267 -3.29 -7.96 -4.13
N ASN A 268 -4.13 -7.66 -3.16
CA ASN A 268 -3.73 -7.38 -1.80
C ASN A 268 -3.56 -8.69 -1.03
N ILE A 269 -2.33 -9.03 -0.67
CA ILE A 269 -1.96 -10.24 0.06
C ILE A 269 -1.60 -9.84 1.49
N PHE A 270 -2.43 -10.25 2.44
CA PHE A 270 -2.26 -9.99 3.87
C PHE A 270 -1.66 -11.22 4.54
N CYS A 271 -0.46 -11.08 5.07
CA CYS A 271 0.27 -12.16 5.72
C CYS A 271 0.48 -11.82 7.20
N ARG A 272 -0.02 -12.66 8.11
CA ARG A 272 0.07 -12.48 9.54
C ARG A 272 0.61 -13.73 10.22
N LYS A 273 1.56 -13.58 11.15
CA LYS A 273 1.88 -14.63 12.11
C LYS A 273 0.94 -14.54 13.31
N THR A 274 0.48 -15.69 13.80
CA THR A 274 -0.14 -15.71 15.11
C THR A 274 0.97 -15.54 16.13
N SER A 275 0.76 -14.68 17.15
CA SER A 275 1.52 -14.78 18.38
C SER A 275 1.48 -16.24 18.83
N LYS A 276 2.63 -16.85 19.07
CA LYS A 276 2.64 -18.10 19.86
C LYS A 276 2.10 -17.69 21.23
N ASP A 277 0.85 -18.14 21.53
CA ASP A 277 0.30 -18.10 22.88
C ASP A 277 1.22 -18.83 23.85
#